data_f08a112f9735634e76b5094664166f56
#
_entry.id   f08a112f9735634e76b5094664166f56
#
_cell.length_a   1.000
_cell.length_b   1.000
_cell.length_c   1.000
_cell.angle_alpha   90.00
_cell.angle_beta   90.00
_cell.angle_gamma   90.00
#
_symmetry.space_group_name_H-M   'P 1'
#
loop_
_entity.id
_entity.type
_entity.pdbx_description
1 polymer ?
#
loop_
_entity_poly.entity_id
_entity_poly.type
_entity_poly.pdbx_seq_one_letter_code
_entity_poly.pdbx_strand_id
1 'polypeptide(L)'
;LFVQWVPYELAEGSWDEEAERYGWHLLSLVDKFAPGTSDLVVDTFALHPQRIESYFGMHRGHIHHIDNLFGFADRQPYATEIDGLYSCSAGCHPAGSVIGAAGHNAAMRVLRDLGKR
;
A
#
# COMPACT_ATOMS: atom_id res chain seq x y z
N LEU A 1 2.52 12.57 -4.99
CA LEU A 1 1.18 12.77 -4.43
C LEU A 1 0.65 11.46 -3.87
N PHE A 2 0.07 11.49 -2.67
CA PHE A 2 -0.67 10.38 -2.10
C PHE A 2 -2.15 10.72 -2.14
N VAL A 3 -2.92 9.95 -2.90
CA VAL A 3 -4.33 10.22 -3.16
C VAL A 3 -5.17 9.11 -2.57
N GLN A 4 -6.20 9.46 -1.82
CA GLN A 4 -7.12 8.53 -1.18
C GLN A 4 -8.48 8.51 -1.88
N TRP A 5 -9.28 7.48 -1.59
CA TRP A 5 -10.63 7.33 -2.14
C TRP A 5 -10.65 7.16 -3.66
N VAL A 6 -9.61 6.56 -4.20
CA VAL A 6 -9.52 6.21 -5.62
C VAL A 6 -10.24 4.87 -5.84
N PRO A 7 -11.23 4.80 -6.73
CA PRO A 7 -11.97 3.56 -6.97
C PRO A 7 -11.11 2.52 -7.67
N TYR A 8 -11.36 1.25 -7.40
CA TYR A 8 -10.72 0.15 -8.12
C TYR A 8 -11.20 0.06 -9.57
N GLU A 9 -12.50 0.22 -9.78
CA GLU A 9 -13.15 0.28 -11.10
C GLU A 9 -13.71 1.68 -11.33
N LEU A 10 -13.53 2.19 -12.53
CA LEU A 10 -14.15 3.45 -12.96
C LEU A 10 -15.60 3.17 -13.38
N ALA A 11 -16.48 4.17 -13.24
CA ALA A 11 -17.85 4.08 -13.71
C ALA A 11 -17.92 3.95 -15.24
N GLU A 12 -16.97 4.57 -15.94
CA GLU A 12 -16.83 4.53 -17.40
C GLU A 12 -15.33 4.54 -17.75
N GLY A 13 -14.96 3.87 -18.86
CA GLY A 13 -13.57 3.80 -19.32
C GLY A 13 -12.71 2.84 -18.51
N SER A 14 -11.40 2.98 -18.62
CA SER A 14 -10.41 2.17 -17.96
C SER A 14 -9.29 3.02 -17.33
N TRP A 15 -8.62 2.49 -16.32
CA TRP A 15 -7.45 3.14 -15.75
C TRP A 15 -6.28 3.26 -16.74
N ASP A 16 -6.17 2.36 -17.71
CA ASP A 16 -5.11 2.44 -18.73
C ASP A 16 -5.28 3.69 -19.62
N GLU A 17 -6.53 4.14 -19.82
CA GLU A 17 -6.84 5.35 -20.60
C GLU A 17 -6.87 6.61 -19.74
N GLU A 18 -7.32 6.51 -18.49
CA GLU A 18 -7.64 7.66 -17.65
C GLU A 18 -6.54 8.07 -16.67
N ALA A 19 -5.59 7.18 -16.36
CA ALA A 19 -4.60 7.42 -15.30
C ALA A 19 -3.75 8.67 -15.54
N GLU A 20 -3.32 8.90 -16.78
CA GLU A 20 -2.51 10.08 -17.12
C GLU A 20 -3.33 11.37 -16.98
N ARG A 21 -4.53 11.39 -17.55
CA ARG A 21 -5.45 12.54 -17.45
C ARG A 21 -5.81 12.87 -16.01
N TYR A 22 -6.06 11.85 -15.20
CA TYR A 22 -6.34 12.02 -13.78
C TYR A 22 -5.11 12.56 -13.03
N GLY A 23 -3.92 12.08 -13.35
CA GLY A 23 -2.66 12.58 -12.80
C GLY A 23 -2.47 14.09 -13.07
N TRP A 24 -2.68 14.54 -14.29
CA TRP A 24 -2.64 15.96 -14.64
C TRP A 24 -3.74 16.79 -13.96
N HIS A 25 -4.93 16.21 -13.80
CA HIS A 25 -5.98 16.85 -13.00
C HIS A 25 -5.53 17.07 -11.55
N LEU A 26 -4.93 16.07 -10.92
CA LEU A 26 -4.40 16.18 -9.55
C LEU A 26 -3.31 17.26 -9.45
N LEU A 27 -2.40 17.33 -10.41
CA LEU A 27 -1.38 18.39 -10.46
C LEU A 27 -2.02 19.78 -10.57
N SER A 28 -3.07 19.93 -11.37
CA SER A 28 -3.81 21.20 -11.47
C SER A 28 -4.47 21.62 -10.15
N LEU A 29 -4.83 20.66 -9.30
CA LEU A 29 -5.30 20.94 -7.94
C LEU A 29 -4.18 21.41 -7.03
N VAL A 30 -2.98 20.82 -7.15
CA VAL A 30 -1.78 21.24 -6.40
C VAL A 30 -1.41 22.67 -6.77
N ASP A 31 -1.48 23.05 -8.05
CA ASP A 31 -1.18 24.40 -8.53
C ASP A 31 -2.07 25.49 -7.90
N LYS A 32 -3.25 25.15 -7.41
CA LYS A 32 -4.09 26.09 -6.66
C LYS A 32 -3.49 26.54 -5.34
N PHE A 33 -2.63 25.69 -4.75
CA PHE A 33 -1.98 25.94 -3.46
C PHE A 33 -0.49 26.27 -3.63
N ALA A 34 0.14 25.75 -4.67
CA ALA A 34 1.55 25.94 -5.00
C ALA A 34 1.67 26.21 -6.52
N PRO A 35 1.38 27.44 -6.98
CA PRO A 35 1.38 27.80 -8.39
C PRO A 35 2.70 27.51 -9.08
N GLY A 36 2.64 26.90 -10.29
CA GLY A 36 3.79 26.54 -11.10
C GLY A 36 4.40 25.16 -10.75
N THR A 37 3.79 24.41 -9.84
CA THR A 37 4.29 23.05 -9.51
C THR A 37 4.19 22.12 -10.73
N SER A 38 3.12 22.18 -11.50
CA SER A 38 2.95 21.35 -12.71
C SER A 38 4.01 21.62 -13.76
N ASP A 39 4.51 22.87 -13.88
CA ASP A 39 5.57 23.25 -14.82
C ASP A 39 6.93 22.62 -14.47
N LEU A 40 7.12 22.19 -13.25
CA LEU A 40 8.34 21.57 -12.75
C LEU A 40 8.34 20.04 -12.91
N VAL A 41 7.24 19.45 -13.33
CA VAL A 41 7.11 18.00 -13.51
C VAL A 41 7.89 17.54 -14.74
N VAL A 42 8.90 16.71 -14.53
CA VAL A 42 9.73 16.17 -15.61
C VAL A 42 9.28 14.79 -16.07
N ASP A 43 8.59 14.03 -15.18
CA ASP A 43 8.02 12.72 -15.47
C ASP A 43 6.97 12.35 -14.43
N THR A 44 6.05 11.44 -14.79
CA THR A 44 5.00 10.94 -13.91
C THR A 44 4.90 9.42 -13.96
N PHE A 45 4.66 8.83 -12.81
CA PHE A 45 4.35 7.42 -12.69
C PHE A 45 3.14 7.24 -11.77
N ALA A 46 2.02 6.83 -12.34
CA ALA A 46 0.78 6.65 -11.59
C ALA A 46 0.60 5.19 -11.15
N LEU A 47 0.38 4.99 -9.86
CA LEU A 47 0.00 3.72 -9.26
C LEU A 47 -1.47 3.80 -8.83
N HIS A 48 -2.38 3.55 -9.76
CA HIS A 48 -3.80 3.37 -9.47
C HIS A 48 -4.07 1.95 -8.90
N PRO A 49 -5.22 1.69 -8.27
CA PRO A 49 -5.45 0.42 -7.56
C PRO A 49 -5.22 -0.85 -8.39
N GLN A 50 -5.66 -0.90 -9.63
CA GLN A 50 -5.43 -2.05 -10.52
C GLN A 50 -3.94 -2.22 -10.88
N ARG A 51 -3.20 -1.12 -11.02
CA ARG A 51 -1.75 -1.18 -11.27
C ARG A 51 -0.98 -1.62 -10.04
N ILE A 52 -1.40 -1.20 -8.84
CA ILE A 52 -0.86 -1.70 -7.58
C ILE A 52 -1.07 -3.22 -7.48
N GLU A 53 -2.25 -3.71 -7.80
CA GLU A 53 -2.54 -5.15 -7.79
C GLU A 53 -1.69 -5.91 -8.80
N SER A 54 -1.65 -5.48 -10.06
CA SER A 54 -0.89 -6.16 -11.11
C SER A 54 0.63 -6.11 -10.88
N TYR A 55 1.16 -5.02 -10.33
CA TYR A 55 2.59 -4.81 -10.14
C TYR A 55 3.12 -5.45 -8.85
N PHE A 56 2.36 -5.38 -7.76
CA PHE A 56 2.78 -5.85 -6.43
C PHE A 56 2.04 -7.09 -5.94
N GLY A 57 1.01 -7.57 -6.65
CA GLY A 57 0.17 -8.68 -6.19
C GLY A 57 -0.73 -8.32 -4.99
N MET A 58 -0.95 -7.04 -4.72
CA MET A 58 -1.80 -6.59 -3.61
C MET A 58 -3.25 -6.60 -4.05
N HIS A 59 -4.06 -7.47 -3.47
CA HIS A 59 -5.47 -7.61 -3.81
C HIS A 59 -6.21 -6.27 -3.83
N ARG A 60 -6.79 -5.92 -4.99
CA ARG A 60 -7.51 -4.66 -5.26
C ARG A 60 -6.71 -3.39 -4.90
N GLY A 61 -5.39 -3.48 -4.86
CA GLY A 61 -4.53 -2.35 -4.50
C GLY A 61 -4.59 -1.96 -3.02
N HIS A 62 -5.07 -2.85 -2.15
CA HIS A 62 -5.24 -2.57 -0.72
C HIS A 62 -3.92 -2.65 0.03
N ILE A 63 -3.21 -1.52 0.12
CA ILE A 63 -1.87 -1.41 0.70
C ILE A 63 -1.79 -1.77 2.20
N HIS A 64 -2.91 -1.84 2.90
CA HIS A 64 -2.95 -2.23 4.31
C HIS A 64 -3.11 -3.73 4.51
N HIS A 65 -3.43 -4.50 3.46
CA HIS A 65 -3.64 -5.95 3.43
C HIS A 65 -4.81 -6.46 4.29
N ILE A 66 -5.24 -5.69 5.27
CA ILE A 66 -6.38 -5.96 6.16
C ILE A 66 -7.13 -4.65 6.43
N ASP A 67 -8.44 -4.73 6.58
CA ASP A 67 -9.26 -3.56 6.83
C ASP A 67 -8.85 -2.87 8.15
N ASN A 68 -8.73 -1.54 8.08
CA ASN A 68 -8.36 -0.73 9.24
C ASN A 68 -9.46 -0.63 10.31
N LEU A 69 -10.68 -1.11 10.02
CA LEU A 69 -11.73 -1.29 11.02
C LEU A 69 -11.40 -2.37 12.03
N PHE A 70 -10.57 -3.35 11.67
CA PHE A 70 -10.07 -4.34 12.60
C PHE A 70 -9.04 -3.74 13.57
N GLY A 71 -9.17 -4.07 14.85
CA GLY A 71 -8.23 -3.65 15.87
C GLY A 71 -6.84 -4.25 15.66
N PHE A 72 -5.84 -3.70 16.34
CA PHE A 72 -4.46 -4.21 16.24
C PHE A 72 -4.33 -5.69 16.65
N ALA A 73 -5.17 -6.16 17.58
CA ALA A 73 -5.18 -7.55 18.01
C ALA A 73 -5.72 -8.53 16.96
N ASP A 74 -6.52 -8.04 16.03
CA ASP A 74 -7.17 -8.85 14.99
C ASP A 74 -6.35 -8.89 13.68
N ARG A 75 -5.16 -8.29 13.67
CA ARG A 75 -4.25 -8.34 12.54
C ARG A 75 -3.64 -9.72 12.38
N GLN A 76 -3.09 -9.99 11.19
CA GLN A 76 -2.42 -11.25 10.89
C GLN A 76 -1.34 -11.56 11.93
N PRO A 77 -1.28 -12.80 12.45
CA PRO A 77 -0.23 -13.22 13.37
C PRO A 77 1.12 -13.33 12.64
N TYR A 78 2.22 -13.16 13.36
CA TYR A 78 3.56 -13.38 12.80
C TYR A 78 3.84 -14.85 12.48
N ALA A 79 3.41 -15.79 13.32
CA ALA A 79 3.42 -17.22 13.02
C ALA A 79 2.05 -17.63 12.48
N THR A 80 2.04 -18.33 11.35
CA THR A 80 0.82 -18.86 10.74
C THR A 80 0.47 -20.23 11.31
N GLU A 81 -0.66 -20.80 10.88
CA GLU A 81 -1.05 -22.19 11.20
C GLU A 81 -0.18 -23.24 10.48
N ILE A 82 0.64 -22.82 9.52
CA ILE A 82 1.55 -23.69 8.78
C ILE A 82 2.93 -23.63 9.44
N ASP A 83 3.44 -24.76 9.88
CA ASP A 83 4.75 -24.86 10.51
C ASP A 83 5.86 -24.28 9.61
N GLY A 84 6.66 -23.38 10.19
CA GLY A 84 7.77 -22.72 9.50
C GLY A 84 7.36 -21.56 8.56
N LEU A 85 6.07 -21.27 8.41
CA LEU A 85 5.59 -20.13 7.63
C LEU A 85 5.27 -18.95 8.54
N TYR A 86 5.90 -17.82 8.25
CA TYR A 86 5.75 -16.59 9.02
C TYR A 86 5.29 -15.43 8.12
N SER A 87 4.53 -14.51 8.70
CA SER A 87 4.09 -13.27 8.04
C SER A 87 4.80 -12.07 8.66
N CYS A 88 5.26 -11.15 7.80
CA CYS A 88 5.95 -9.92 8.22
C CYS A 88 5.44 -8.67 7.47
N SER A 89 4.28 -8.78 6.83
CA SER A 89 3.73 -7.76 5.96
C SER A 89 2.98 -6.65 6.70
N ALA A 90 2.47 -5.69 5.96
CA ALA A 90 1.59 -4.62 6.46
C ALA A 90 0.29 -5.15 7.09
N GLY A 91 -0.10 -6.40 6.83
CA GLY A 91 -1.23 -7.07 7.50
C GLY A 91 -0.98 -7.44 8.96
N CYS A 92 0.31 -7.50 9.40
CA CYS A 92 0.68 -7.76 10.78
C CYS A 92 0.67 -6.48 11.62
N HIS A 93 0.60 -6.62 12.96
CA HIS A 93 0.81 -5.50 13.88
C HIS A 93 2.28 -4.98 13.76
N PRO A 94 2.54 -3.68 13.81
CA PRO A 94 1.62 -2.54 13.95
C PRO A 94 1.07 -1.99 12.63
N ALA A 95 1.01 -2.75 11.57
CA ALA A 95 0.70 -2.38 10.21
C ALA A 95 1.92 -1.84 9.43
N GLY A 96 1.70 -1.30 8.23
CA GLY A 96 2.72 -0.72 7.37
C GLY A 96 3.37 0.54 7.95
N SER A 97 3.55 1.55 7.12
CA SER A 97 4.16 2.87 7.44
C SER A 97 5.69 2.95 7.27
N VAL A 98 6.29 2.02 6.55
CA VAL A 98 7.73 2.06 6.19
C VAL A 98 8.70 1.95 7.39
N ILE A 99 8.19 1.80 8.61
CA ILE A 99 9.01 1.75 9.84
C ILE A 99 9.70 0.40 10.07
N GLY A 100 9.39 -0.62 9.29
CA GLY A 100 9.99 -1.96 9.42
C GLY A 100 9.57 -2.74 10.67
N ALA A 101 8.66 -2.24 11.49
CA ALA A 101 8.31 -2.83 12.78
C ALA A 101 7.70 -4.24 12.65
N ALA A 102 6.80 -4.46 11.68
CA ALA A 102 6.22 -5.78 11.44
C ALA A 102 7.30 -6.80 11.06
N GLY A 103 8.25 -6.42 10.19
CA GLY A 103 9.40 -7.25 9.82
C GLY A 103 10.29 -7.58 11.00
N HIS A 104 10.64 -6.57 11.83
CA HIS A 104 11.42 -6.78 13.05
C HIS A 104 10.73 -7.77 14.00
N ASN A 105 9.46 -7.53 14.28
CA ASN A 105 8.69 -8.37 15.21
C ASN A 105 8.56 -9.82 14.69
N ALA A 106 8.34 -10.00 13.39
CA ALA A 106 8.31 -11.31 12.76
C ALA A 106 9.66 -12.03 12.88
N ALA A 107 10.77 -11.33 12.62
CA ALA A 107 12.12 -11.88 12.78
C ALA A 107 12.39 -12.33 14.23
N MET A 108 12.00 -11.52 15.21
CA MET A 108 12.10 -11.87 16.64
C MET A 108 11.23 -13.09 16.99
N ARG A 109 10.07 -13.24 16.35
CA ARG A 109 9.24 -14.43 16.51
C ARG A 109 9.92 -15.68 15.93
N VAL A 110 10.46 -15.59 14.70
CA VAL A 110 11.22 -16.69 14.06
C VAL A 110 12.40 -17.12 14.94
N LEU A 111 13.21 -16.17 15.42
CA LEU A 111 14.37 -16.47 16.27
C LEU A 111 13.99 -17.18 17.57
N ARG A 112 12.87 -16.78 18.18
CA ARG A 112 12.35 -17.42 19.38
C ARG A 112 11.94 -18.87 19.11
N ASP A 113 11.19 -19.09 18.03
CA ASP A 113 10.68 -20.41 17.68
C ASP A 113 11.83 -21.37 17.26
N LEU A 114 12.90 -20.82 16.69
CA LEU A 114 14.14 -21.57 16.39
C LEU A 114 15.08 -21.76 17.61
N GLY A 115 14.69 -21.26 18.79
CA GLY A 115 15.53 -21.34 20.01
C GLY A 115 16.80 -20.46 19.95
N LYS A 116 16.85 -19.48 19.06
CA LYS A 116 17.95 -18.52 18.96
C LYS A 116 17.54 -17.23 19.68
N ARG A 117 18.33 -16.82 20.64
CA ARG A 117 18.19 -15.55 21.37
C ARG A 117 19.12 -14.49 20.82
#